data_bc774bce9cf793c826e82301f26e5edc
#
_entry.id   bc774bce9cf793c826e82301f26e5edc
#
_cell.length_a   1.000
_cell.length_b   1.000
_cell.length_c   1.000
_cell.angle_alpha   90.00
_cell.angle_beta   90.00
_cell.angle_gamma   90.00
#
_symmetry.space_group_name_H-M   'P 1'
#
loop_
_entity.id
_entity.type
_entity.pdbx_description
1 polymer ?
#
loop_
_entity_poly.entity_id
_entity_poly.type
_entity_poly.pdbx_seq_one_letter_code
_entity_poly.pdbx_strand_id
1 'polypeptide(L)'
;YDALEAAITEKTKVIVPVDIAGVPCDYDRIFDIVERKKALFHPSNDVQRAIGRVIVAADSAHAFGASYMRAGERIMCGNVADFTSFSFHAVKNLTTAEGGALTWRPIEGFDDEDIYKQFMLLSLHGQTKDALHKNGLGNWEYDIVAPSYKCNMTDIQAAIGLVQLDRYEGLLKRRRDIIER
;
A
#
# COMPACT_ATOMS: atom_id res chain seq x y z
N TYR A 1 -2.61 -16.70 -14.52
CA TYR A 1 -3.79 -16.56 -13.65
C TYR A 1 -4.39 -17.93 -13.29
N ASP A 2 -4.37 -18.90 -14.18
CA ASP A 2 -4.86 -20.27 -13.90
C ASP A 2 -4.05 -20.93 -12.77
N ALA A 3 -2.73 -20.73 -12.77
CA ALA A 3 -1.87 -21.18 -11.68
C ALA A 3 -2.18 -20.47 -10.35
N LEU A 4 -2.54 -19.17 -10.40
CA LEU A 4 -2.99 -18.44 -9.21
C LEU A 4 -4.27 -19.05 -8.66
N GLU A 5 -5.26 -19.28 -9.53
CA GLU A 5 -6.53 -19.88 -9.12
C GLU A 5 -6.35 -21.26 -8.50
N ALA A 6 -5.48 -22.09 -9.09
CA ALA A 6 -5.16 -23.42 -8.59
C ALA A 6 -4.42 -23.41 -7.23
N ALA A 7 -3.64 -22.34 -6.96
CA ALA A 7 -2.87 -22.20 -5.72
C ALA A 7 -3.69 -21.75 -4.52
N ILE A 8 -4.90 -21.20 -4.72
CA ILE A 8 -5.76 -20.73 -3.62
C ILE A 8 -6.36 -21.93 -2.89
N THR A 9 -6.14 -21.98 -1.59
CA THR A 9 -6.65 -22.98 -0.66
C THR A 9 -7.32 -22.33 0.54
N GLU A 10 -7.91 -23.12 1.44
CA GLU A 10 -8.48 -22.65 2.71
C GLU A 10 -7.47 -21.92 3.62
N LYS A 11 -6.18 -22.19 3.40
CA LYS A 11 -5.09 -21.51 4.14
C LYS A 11 -4.73 -20.14 3.57
N THR A 12 -5.13 -19.83 2.33
CA THR A 12 -4.78 -18.59 1.65
C THR A 12 -5.55 -17.42 2.25
N LYS A 13 -4.85 -16.43 2.79
CA LYS A 13 -5.43 -15.23 3.41
C LYS A 13 -5.19 -13.96 2.61
N VAL A 14 -4.03 -13.90 1.93
CA VAL A 14 -3.59 -12.75 1.16
C VAL A 14 -2.92 -13.22 -0.12
N ILE A 15 -3.12 -12.48 -1.20
CA ILE A 15 -2.35 -12.57 -2.45
C ILE A 15 -1.56 -11.28 -2.58
N VAL A 16 -0.29 -11.40 -2.97
CA VAL A 16 0.59 -10.24 -3.20
C VAL A 16 0.98 -10.20 -4.68
N PRO A 17 0.15 -9.59 -5.56
CA PRO A 17 0.56 -9.32 -6.94
C PRO A 17 1.64 -8.24 -6.95
N VAL A 18 2.62 -8.41 -7.84
CA VAL A 18 3.73 -7.47 -7.99
C VAL A 18 3.60 -6.73 -9.33
N ASP A 19 3.45 -5.41 -9.28
CA ASP A 19 3.39 -4.53 -10.46
C ASP A 19 4.80 -4.28 -11.00
N ILE A 20 5.44 -5.37 -11.48
CA ILE A 20 6.84 -5.38 -11.86
C ILE A 20 7.14 -4.40 -13.01
N ALA A 21 8.23 -3.67 -12.92
CA ALA A 21 8.67 -2.66 -13.88
C ALA A 21 7.61 -1.55 -14.15
N GLY A 22 6.65 -1.36 -13.24
CA GLY A 22 5.58 -0.37 -13.38
C GLY A 22 4.43 -0.81 -14.28
N VAL A 23 4.35 -2.09 -14.62
CA VAL A 23 3.22 -2.67 -15.37
C VAL A 23 2.23 -3.26 -14.38
N PRO A 24 1.03 -2.68 -14.23
CA PRO A 24 0.01 -3.22 -13.33
C PRO A 24 -0.42 -4.63 -13.73
N CYS A 25 -0.63 -5.48 -12.73
CA CYS A 25 -1.25 -6.78 -12.94
C CYS A 25 -2.68 -6.63 -13.48
N ASP A 26 -3.23 -7.67 -14.09
CA ASP A 26 -4.65 -7.71 -14.47
C ASP A 26 -5.50 -7.93 -13.21
N TYR A 27 -5.82 -6.82 -12.53
CA TYR A 27 -6.58 -6.85 -11.28
C TYR A 27 -8.01 -7.31 -11.47
N ASP A 28 -8.63 -7.11 -12.64
CA ASP A 28 -9.98 -7.61 -12.90
C ASP A 28 -9.99 -9.15 -12.84
N ARG A 29 -9.02 -9.80 -13.48
CA ARG A 29 -8.86 -11.27 -13.38
C ARG A 29 -8.52 -11.73 -11.97
N ILE A 30 -7.67 -10.98 -11.23
CA ILE A 30 -7.33 -11.34 -9.84
C ILE A 30 -8.59 -11.28 -8.97
N PHE A 31 -9.37 -10.20 -9.05
CA PHE A 31 -10.59 -10.05 -8.25
C PHE A 31 -11.65 -11.08 -8.63
N ASP A 32 -11.82 -11.40 -9.91
CA ASP A 32 -12.71 -12.48 -10.35
C ASP A 32 -12.31 -13.84 -9.74
N ILE A 33 -11.01 -14.13 -9.68
CA ILE A 33 -10.49 -15.37 -9.07
C ILE A 33 -10.79 -15.42 -7.58
N VAL A 34 -10.49 -14.34 -6.83
CA VAL A 34 -10.71 -14.36 -5.37
C VAL A 34 -12.19 -14.40 -5.02
N GLU A 35 -13.08 -13.81 -5.84
CA GLU A 35 -14.52 -13.93 -5.67
C GLU A 35 -15.00 -15.36 -5.95
N ARG A 36 -14.57 -16.00 -7.03
CA ARG A 36 -14.92 -17.40 -7.30
C ARG A 36 -14.45 -18.37 -6.21
N LYS A 37 -13.31 -18.07 -5.58
CA LYS A 37 -12.73 -18.89 -4.50
C LYS A 37 -13.18 -18.49 -3.10
N LYS A 38 -14.10 -17.56 -2.97
CA LYS A 38 -14.59 -17.00 -1.69
C LYS A 38 -15.07 -18.08 -0.71
N ALA A 39 -15.66 -19.16 -1.19
CA ALA A 39 -16.13 -20.26 -0.34
C ALA A 39 -14.99 -21.00 0.40
N LEU A 40 -13.74 -20.89 -0.06
CA LEU A 40 -12.57 -21.44 0.63
C LEU A 40 -12.00 -20.50 1.70
N PHE A 41 -12.48 -19.28 1.77
CA PHE A 41 -11.90 -18.27 2.66
C PHE A 41 -12.48 -18.36 4.07
N HIS A 42 -11.62 -18.56 5.06
CA HIS A 42 -11.98 -18.58 6.47
C HIS A 42 -11.31 -17.39 7.18
N PRO A 43 -12.03 -16.31 7.50
CA PRO A 43 -11.45 -15.13 8.14
C PRO A 43 -10.96 -15.44 9.56
N SER A 44 -9.83 -14.88 9.96
CA SER A 44 -9.23 -15.03 11.29
C SER A 44 -9.23 -13.75 12.12
N ASN A 45 -9.64 -12.62 11.55
CA ASN A 45 -9.78 -11.34 12.24
C ASN A 45 -10.90 -10.49 11.61
N ASP A 46 -11.19 -9.33 12.20
CA ASP A 46 -12.31 -8.47 11.80
C ASP A 46 -12.13 -7.87 10.41
N VAL A 47 -10.93 -7.44 10.06
CA VAL A 47 -10.61 -6.91 8.70
C VAL A 47 -10.87 -7.98 7.66
N GLN A 48 -10.43 -9.21 7.89
CA GLN A 48 -10.69 -10.33 6.99
C GLN A 48 -12.17 -10.67 6.89
N ARG A 49 -12.92 -10.54 7.99
CA ARG A 49 -14.38 -10.73 7.99
C ARG A 49 -15.08 -9.66 7.15
N ALA A 50 -14.69 -8.41 7.29
CA ALA A 50 -15.26 -7.30 6.54
C ALA A 50 -15.00 -7.41 5.03
N ILE A 51 -13.77 -7.76 4.64
CA ILE A 51 -13.42 -7.97 3.21
C ILE A 51 -14.07 -9.25 2.67
N GLY A 52 -14.22 -10.30 3.48
CA GLY A 52 -15.00 -11.51 3.21
C GLY A 52 -14.44 -12.42 2.11
N ARG A 53 -13.21 -12.20 1.65
CA ARG A 53 -12.49 -13.00 0.63
C ARG A 53 -10.98 -12.90 0.85
N VAL A 54 -10.21 -13.63 0.07
CA VAL A 54 -8.74 -13.47 0.04
C VAL A 54 -8.40 -12.01 -0.28
N ILE A 55 -7.57 -11.40 0.56
CA ILE A 55 -7.13 -10.01 0.45
C ILE A 55 -6.14 -9.88 -0.71
N VAL A 56 -6.26 -8.81 -1.48
CA VAL A 56 -5.30 -8.45 -2.53
C VAL A 56 -4.44 -7.29 -2.02
N ALA A 57 -3.17 -7.57 -1.73
CA ALA A 57 -2.19 -6.59 -1.25
C ALA A 57 -1.11 -6.37 -2.31
N ALA A 58 -1.27 -5.35 -3.14
CA ALA A 58 -0.37 -5.09 -4.26
C ALA A 58 1.01 -4.61 -3.78
N ASP A 59 2.07 -5.20 -4.34
CA ASP A 59 3.41 -4.65 -4.31
C ASP A 59 3.63 -3.78 -5.55
N SER A 60 3.38 -2.49 -5.42
CA SER A 60 3.56 -1.49 -6.47
C SER A 60 4.87 -0.70 -6.29
N ALA A 61 5.91 -1.33 -5.74
CA ALA A 61 7.22 -0.70 -5.52
C ALA A 61 7.82 -0.10 -6.80
N HIS A 62 7.44 -0.57 -7.99
CA HIS A 62 7.85 -0.05 -9.30
C HIS A 62 6.77 0.79 -9.99
N ALA A 63 5.57 0.89 -9.43
CA ALA A 63 4.39 1.38 -10.14
C ALA A 63 3.82 2.71 -9.57
N PHE A 64 4.60 3.47 -8.80
CA PHE A 64 4.17 4.80 -8.38
C PHE A 64 3.94 5.67 -9.62
N GLY A 65 2.73 6.23 -9.74
CA GLY A 65 2.29 7.01 -10.91
C GLY A 65 1.82 6.19 -12.12
N ALA A 66 1.91 4.86 -12.08
CA ALA A 66 1.30 4.00 -13.08
C ALA A 66 -0.23 3.94 -12.91
N SER A 67 -0.92 3.54 -13.97
CA SER A 67 -2.37 3.45 -13.97
C SER A 67 -2.86 2.18 -14.64
N TYR A 68 -3.99 1.71 -14.19
CA TYR A 68 -4.74 0.59 -14.72
C TYR A 68 -6.00 1.08 -15.43
N MET A 69 -6.33 0.50 -16.59
CA MET A 69 -7.55 0.83 -17.32
C MET A 69 -8.66 -0.16 -16.95
N ARG A 70 -9.77 0.33 -16.43
CA ARG A 70 -10.92 -0.48 -16.03
C ARG A 70 -12.19 0.12 -16.60
N ALA A 71 -12.91 -0.63 -17.41
CA ALA A 71 -14.15 -0.18 -18.04
C ALA A 71 -14.05 1.18 -18.76
N GLY A 72 -12.87 1.51 -19.31
CA GLY A 72 -12.61 2.80 -19.98
C GLY A 72 -12.16 3.93 -19.06
N GLU A 73 -12.13 3.71 -17.75
CA GLU A 73 -11.64 4.68 -16.77
C GLU A 73 -10.19 4.38 -16.38
N ARG A 74 -9.43 5.46 -16.16
CA ARG A 74 -8.05 5.38 -15.69
C ARG A 74 -8.01 5.39 -14.17
N ILE A 75 -7.60 4.29 -13.57
CA ILE A 75 -7.44 4.15 -12.12
C ILE A 75 -5.94 4.11 -11.80
N MET A 76 -5.49 4.95 -10.89
CA MET A 76 -4.10 4.97 -10.46
C MET A 76 -3.77 3.74 -9.62
N CYS A 77 -2.57 3.16 -9.78
CA CYS A 77 -2.03 2.20 -8.83
C CYS A 77 -2.08 2.80 -7.41
N GLY A 78 -2.51 2.00 -6.44
CA GLY A 78 -2.85 2.48 -5.10
C GLY A 78 -4.36 2.53 -4.82
N ASN A 79 -5.20 2.60 -5.88
CA ASN A 79 -6.67 2.61 -5.76
C ASN A 79 -7.34 1.35 -6.30
N VAL A 80 -6.58 0.35 -6.74
CA VAL A 80 -7.13 -0.87 -7.36
C VAL A 80 -7.22 -2.03 -6.38
N ALA A 81 -6.13 -2.37 -5.70
CA ALA A 81 -6.06 -3.45 -4.71
C ALA A 81 -6.64 -3.03 -3.35
N ASP A 82 -6.91 -3.99 -2.46
CA ASP A 82 -7.40 -3.68 -1.11
C ASP A 82 -6.36 -2.87 -0.32
N PHE A 83 -5.09 -3.27 -0.45
CA PHE A 83 -3.93 -2.55 0.07
C PHE A 83 -2.88 -2.44 -1.03
N THR A 84 -2.11 -1.36 -1.04
CA THR A 84 -1.00 -1.19 -2.00
C THR A 84 0.20 -0.58 -1.30
N SER A 85 1.36 -1.22 -1.48
CA SER A 85 2.64 -0.70 -0.98
C SER A 85 3.47 -0.10 -2.11
N PHE A 86 4.12 1.03 -1.84
CA PHE A 86 5.05 1.72 -2.72
C PHE A 86 6.43 1.83 -2.08
N SER A 87 7.46 1.82 -2.90
CA SER A 87 8.83 2.08 -2.48
C SER A 87 9.31 3.44 -2.99
N PHE A 88 9.97 4.19 -2.11
CA PHE A 88 10.65 5.44 -2.42
C PHE A 88 12.16 5.33 -2.23
N HIS A 89 12.70 4.10 -2.34
CA HIS A 89 14.13 3.86 -2.39
C HIS A 89 14.80 4.66 -3.51
N ALA A 90 16.10 4.92 -3.41
CA ALA A 90 16.88 5.81 -4.28
C ALA A 90 16.71 5.58 -5.79
N VAL A 91 16.47 4.33 -6.23
CA VAL A 91 16.34 3.96 -7.65
C VAL A 91 14.91 3.98 -8.18
N LYS A 92 13.92 4.32 -7.34
CA LYS A 92 12.50 4.29 -7.74
C LYS A 92 12.10 5.55 -8.53
N ASN A 93 10.91 5.51 -9.10
CA ASN A 93 10.37 6.59 -9.92
C ASN A 93 10.20 7.91 -9.15
N LEU A 94 9.77 7.82 -7.89
CA LEU A 94 9.82 8.88 -6.89
C LEU A 94 10.74 8.39 -5.79
N THR A 95 11.60 9.25 -5.27
CA THR A 95 12.54 8.85 -4.22
C THR A 95 12.57 9.81 -3.04
N THR A 96 12.75 9.25 -1.85
CA THR A 96 13.10 9.95 -0.60
C THR A 96 14.44 9.46 -0.05
N ALA A 97 15.33 8.95 -0.91
CA ALA A 97 16.53 8.15 -0.62
C ALA A 97 16.15 6.77 -0.07
N GLU A 98 15.48 6.70 1.05
CA GLU A 98 14.80 5.55 1.61
C GLU A 98 13.40 5.97 2.06
N GLY A 99 12.40 5.13 1.82
CA GLY A 99 11.03 5.39 2.20
C GLY A 99 10.02 4.56 1.43
N GLY A 100 8.77 4.78 1.72
CA GLY A 100 7.64 4.13 1.07
C GLY A 100 6.33 4.74 1.53
N ALA A 101 5.25 4.27 0.92
CA ALA A 101 3.88 4.60 1.31
C ALA A 101 3.01 3.35 1.23
N LEU A 102 1.95 3.36 1.99
CA LEU A 102 0.88 2.38 1.94
C LEU A 102 -0.43 3.10 1.68
N THR A 103 -1.23 2.57 0.77
CA THR A 103 -2.61 3.00 0.55
C THR A 103 -3.56 1.82 0.74
N TRP A 104 -4.82 2.11 1.06
CA TRP A 104 -5.87 1.10 1.16
C TRP A 104 -7.19 1.64 0.62
N ARG A 105 -8.07 0.74 0.25
CA ARG A 105 -9.45 1.06 -0.10
C ARG A 105 -10.30 1.05 1.17
N PRO A 106 -11.39 1.84 1.22
CA PRO A 106 -12.33 1.81 2.35
C PRO A 106 -12.78 0.39 2.66
N ILE A 107 -12.77 0.01 3.93
CA ILE A 107 -13.18 -1.29 4.43
C ILE A 107 -14.49 -1.10 5.19
N GLU A 108 -15.53 -1.82 4.80
CA GLU A 108 -16.85 -1.72 5.44
C GLU A 108 -16.77 -1.98 6.95
N GLY A 109 -17.33 -1.07 7.72
CA GLY A 109 -17.33 -1.16 9.19
C GLY A 109 -16.04 -0.70 9.87
N PHE A 110 -15.07 -0.16 9.13
CA PHE A 110 -13.83 0.41 9.68
C PHE A 110 -13.72 1.89 9.32
N ASP A 111 -13.30 2.69 10.30
CA ASP A 111 -12.90 4.08 10.08
C ASP A 111 -11.46 4.12 9.53
N ASP A 112 -11.23 4.93 8.49
CA ASP A 112 -9.90 5.12 7.89
C ASP A 112 -8.89 5.64 8.92
N GLU A 113 -9.31 6.48 9.87
CA GLU A 113 -8.47 6.99 10.95
C GLU A 113 -7.98 5.87 11.87
N ASP A 114 -8.82 4.87 12.15
CA ASP A 114 -8.44 3.73 12.99
C ASP A 114 -7.48 2.79 12.25
N ILE A 115 -7.68 2.59 10.94
CA ILE A 115 -6.73 1.86 10.08
C ILE A 115 -5.38 2.59 10.07
N TYR A 116 -5.40 3.90 9.86
CA TYR A 116 -4.19 4.74 9.90
C TYR A 116 -3.43 4.60 11.23
N LYS A 117 -4.12 4.69 12.36
CA LYS A 117 -3.52 4.52 13.69
C LYS A 117 -2.88 3.15 13.86
N GLN A 118 -3.49 2.08 13.33
CA GLN A 118 -2.89 0.74 13.35
C GLN A 118 -1.58 0.69 12.54
N PHE A 119 -1.53 1.29 11.36
CA PHE A 119 -0.29 1.38 10.58
C PHE A 119 0.77 2.22 11.28
N MET A 120 0.39 3.31 11.94
CA MET A 120 1.31 4.12 12.74
C MET A 120 1.90 3.31 13.90
N LEU A 121 1.09 2.55 14.64
CA LEU A 121 1.58 1.65 15.69
C LEU A 121 2.57 0.61 15.14
N LEU A 122 2.23 -0.03 14.01
CA LEU A 122 3.09 -1.04 13.37
C LEU A 122 4.42 -0.47 12.89
N SER A 123 4.42 0.77 12.38
CA SER A 123 5.62 1.43 11.81
C SER A 123 6.51 2.11 12.84
N LEU A 124 6.00 2.36 14.06
CA LEU A 124 6.68 3.12 15.12
C LEU A 124 6.76 2.32 16.44
N HIS A 125 7.37 1.16 16.43
CA HIS A 125 7.61 0.30 17.62
C HIS A 125 6.37 -0.14 18.40
N GLY A 126 5.15 0.03 17.91
CA GLY A 126 3.93 -0.15 18.72
C GLY A 126 3.71 0.97 19.73
N GLN A 127 4.28 2.14 19.51
CA GLN A 127 4.23 3.29 20.40
C GLN A 127 2.90 4.04 20.25
N THR A 128 2.23 4.35 21.37
CA THR A 128 0.89 4.97 21.38
C THR A 128 0.85 6.44 21.01
N LYS A 129 2.01 7.14 21.02
CA LYS A 129 2.10 8.56 20.65
C LYS A 129 3.24 8.78 19.65
N ASP A 130 2.96 9.52 18.60
CA ASP A 130 3.96 10.03 17.68
C ASP A 130 4.68 11.30 18.21
N ALA A 131 5.62 11.84 17.44
CA ALA A 131 6.40 13.01 17.82
C ALA A 131 5.55 14.27 17.99
N LEU A 132 4.47 14.44 17.21
CA LEU A 132 3.59 15.60 17.29
C LEU A 132 2.78 15.61 18.61
N HIS A 133 2.28 14.45 19.00
CA HIS A 133 1.52 14.31 20.25
C HIS A 133 2.38 14.39 21.51
N LYS A 134 3.72 14.28 21.38
CA LYS A 134 4.67 14.41 22.50
C LYS A 134 5.06 15.88 22.82
N ASN A 135 4.78 16.82 21.94
CA ASN A 135 5.22 18.22 22.06
C ASN A 135 4.45 19.06 23.09
N GLY A 136 3.41 18.53 23.75
CA GLY A 136 2.69 19.18 24.84
C GLY A 136 3.38 19.02 26.19
N LEU A 137 3.22 20.01 27.10
CA LEU A 137 3.70 19.90 28.49
C LEU A 137 3.11 18.66 29.18
N GLY A 138 3.96 17.75 29.66
CA GLY A 138 3.56 16.50 30.30
C GLY A 138 3.22 15.34 29.34
N ASN A 139 3.30 15.52 28.05
CA ASN A 139 2.92 14.52 27.04
C ASN A 139 4.07 13.57 26.59
N TRP A 140 5.19 13.59 27.31
CA TRP A 140 6.36 12.75 26.97
C TRP A 140 6.14 11.25 27.24
N GLU A 141 5.22 10.89 28.13
CA GLU A 141 4.88 9.51 28.44
C GLU A 141 4.13 8.85 27.28
N TYR A 142 4.54 7.64 26.92
CA TYR A 142 3.89 6.80 25.94
C TYR A 142 4.04 5.34 26.35
N ASP A 143 3.14 4.49 25.86
CA ASP A 143 3.19 3.06 26.05
C ASP A 143 3.65 2.36 24.77
N ILE A 144 4.26 1.19 24.92
CA ILE A 144 4.53 0.26 23.83
C ILE A 144 3.55 -0.91 23.99
N VAL A 145 2.55 -0.96 23.08
CA VAL A 145 1.45 -1.93 23.18
C VAL A 145 1.75 -3.25 22.49
N ALA A 146 2.74 -3.30 21.60
CA ALA A 146 3.17 -4.51 20.90
C ALA A 146 4.60 -4.38 20.39
N PRO A 147 5.35 -5.51 20.24
CA PRO A 147 6.63 -5.50 19.53
C PRO A 147 6.37 -5.28 18.04
N SER A 148 6.72 -4.10 17.53
CA SER A 148 6.46 -3.70 16.15
C SER A 148 7.73 -3.16 15.49
N TYR A 149 7.63 -2.81 14.21
CA TYR A 149 8.75 -2.37 13.39
C TYR A 149 9.13 -0.91 13.66
N LYS A 150 10.35 -0.53 13.28
CA LYS A 150 10.80 0.86 13.19
C LYS A 150 11.04 1.18 11.72
N CYS A 151 10.02 1.71 11.05
CA CYS A 151 10.04 2.03 9.63
C CYS A 151 9.30 3.33 9.27
N ASN A 152 9.13 4.23 10.23
CA ASN A 152 8.54 5.54 9.98
C ASN A 152 9.49 6.40 9.13
N MET A 153 8.90 7.21 8.23
CA MET A 153 9.62 8.22 7.46
C MET A 153 10.07 9.36 8.38
N THR A 154 11.27 9.89 8.16
CA THR A 154 11.75 11.10 8.85
C THR A 154 11.31 12.35 8.11
N ASP A 155 11.27 13.50 8.82
CA ASP A 155 10.90 14.79 8.21
C ASP A 155 11.84 15.20 7.07
N ILE A 156 13.12 14.84 7.15
CA ILE A 156 14.10 15.07 6.07
C ILE A 156 13.71 14.29 4.82
N GLN A 157 13.37 13.02 4.98
CA GLN A 157 12.91 12.16 3.87
C GLN A 157 11.59 12.69 3.29
N ALA A 158 10.65 13.09 4.15
CA ALA A 158 9.38 13.68 3.73
C ALA A 158 9.58 14.97 2.94
N ALA A 159 10.48 15.86 3.36
CA ALA A 159 10.81 17.10 2.65
C ALA A 159 11.38 16.82 1.25
N ILE A 160 12.26 15.82 1.10
CA ILE A 160 12.73 15.37 -0.22
C ILE A 160 11.55 14.88 -1.05
N GLY A 161 10.66 14.08 -0.47
CA GLY A 161 9.47 13.53 -1.12
C GLY A 161 8.54 14.60 -1.66
N LEU A 162 8.28 15.66 -0.91
CA LEU A 162 7.44 16.77 -1.35
C LEU A 162 8.00 17.44 -2.60
N VAL A 163 9.31 17.75 -2.62
CA VAL A 163 9.97 18.33 -3.81
C VAL A 163 9.94 17.37 -5.01
N GLN A 164 10.13 16.07 -4.77
CA GLN A 164 10.04 15.07 -5.84
C GLN A 164 8.61 14.98 -6.40
N LEU A 165 7.60 15.06 -5.55
CA LEU A 165 6.19 15.00 -5.93
C LEU A 165 5.79 16.21 -6.78
N ASP A 166 6.19 17.41 -6.42
CA ASP A 166 5.95 18.64 -7.19
C ASP A 166 6.54 18.56 -8.62
N ARG A 167 7.65 17.84 -8.78
CA ARG A 167 8.33 17.67 -10.07
C ARG A 167 7.89 16.43 -10.84
N TYR A 168 7.06 15.60 -10.25
CA TYR A 168 6.84 14.22 -10.70
C TYR A 168 6.26 14.12 -12.11
N GLU A 169 5.28 14.94 -12.46
CA GLU A 169 4.69 14.94 -13.80
C GLU A 169 5.72 15.28 -14.89
N GLY A 170 6.59 16.26 -14.62
CA GLY A 170 7.69 16.62 -15.51
C GLY A 170 8.71 15.49 -15.69
N LEU A 171 8.99 14.75 -14.59
CA LEU A 171 9.88 13.59 -14.64
C LEU A 171 9.27 12.45 -15.46
N LEU A 172 7.98 12.18 -15.31
CA LEU A 172 7.27 11.17 -16.13
C LEU A 172 7.24 11.56 -17.60
N LYS A 173 6.96 12.83 -17.90
CA LYS A 173 7.02 13.33 -19.29
C LYS A 173 8.40 13.13 -19.88
N ARG A 174 9.45 13.53 -19.17
CA ARG A 174 10.84 13.37 -19.66
C ARG A 174 11.21 11.92 -19.94
N ARG A 175 10.77 10.98 -19.11
CA ARG A 175 10.98 9.53 -19.34
C ARG A 175 10.29 9.06 -20.62
N ARG A 176 9.04 9.46 -20.85
CA ARG A 176 8.35 9.16 -22.13
C ARG A 176 9.09 9.72 -23.33
N ASP A 177 9.50 10.99 -23.26
CA ASP A 177 10.27 11.63 -24.35
C ASP A 177 11.59 10.89 -24.68
N ILE A 178 12.18 10.20 -23.69
CA ILE A 178 13.41 9.40 -23.89
C ILE A 178 13.08 8.06 -24.54
N ILE A 179 11.97 7.42 -24.17
CA ILE A 179 11.54 6.11 -24.71
C ILE A 179 11.13 6.24 -26.19
N GLU A 180 10.55 7.37 -26.57
CA GLU A 180 10.07 7.65 -27.94
C GLU A 180 11.21 8.04 -28.92
N ARG A 181 12.46 8.19 -28.47
CA ARG A 181 13.66 8.49 -29.28
C ARG A 181 14.37 7.23 -29.75
#